data_f02eaf148ccd4ef8554b0984b53048d8
#
_entry.id   f02eaf148ccd4ef8554b0984b53048d8
#
_cell.length_a   1.000
_cell.length_b   1.000
_cell.length_c   1.000
_cell.angle_alpha   90.00
_cell.angle_beta   90.00
_cell.angle_gamma   90.00
#
_symmetry.space_group_name_H-M   'P 1'
#
loop_
_entity.id
_entity.type
_entity.pdbx_description
1 polymer ?
#
loop_
_entity_poly.entity_id
_entity_poly.type
_entity_poly.pdbx_seq_one_letter_code
_entity_poly.pdbx_strand_id
1 'polypeptide(L)'
;ASHIVPFLVRMAELSPAITYELQLRDTAPFLIDSYLTNGGKAIPKLVSRDATGTDLFTWGPRPTGAQELMNNLKAENADFERIKIELQNWYNADKGKEIQEELKKVLK
;
A
#
# COMPACT_ATOMS: atom_id res chain seq x y z
N ALA A 1 -1.32 -1.73 -7.04
CA ALA A 1 -0.49 -2.81 -6.48
C ALA A 1 0.84 -2.97 -7.22
N SER A 2 0.84 -2.84 -8.54
CA SER A 2 2.06 -3.01 -9.36
C SER A 2 3.18 -2.01 -9.04
N HIS A 3 2.85 -0.85 -8.48
CA HIS A 3 3.83 0.16 -8.09
C HIS A 3 4.36 -0.06 -6.66
N ILE A 4 3.54 -0.63 -5.79
CA ILE A 4 3.79 -0.67 -4.35
C ILE A 4 4.40 -2.00 -3.91
N VAL A 5 3.83 -3.13 -4.34
CA VAL A 5 4.25 -4.46 -3.89
C VAL A 5 5.74 -4.72 -4.12
N PRO A 6 6.34 -4.40 -5.28
CA PRO A 6 7.77 -4.60 -5.47
C PRO A 6 8.64 -3.86 -4.44
N PHE A 7 8.26 -2.64 -4.06
CA PHE A 7 8.98 -1.90 -3.03
C PHE A 7 8.89 -2.59 -1.67
N LEU A 8 7.69 -3.04 -1.29
CA LEU A 8 7.48 -3.72 -0.02
C LEU A 8 8.28 -5.03 0.07
N VAL A 9 8.24 -5.82 -0.99
CA VAL A 9 8.99 -7.08 -1.05
C VAL A 9 10.49 -6.82 -0.95
N ARG A 10 11.00 -5.84 -1.70
CA ARG A 10 12.42 -5.50 -1.68
C ARG A 10 12.87 -5.01 -0.31
N MET A 11 12.07 -4.19 0.35
CA MET A 11 12.37 -3.71 1.70
C MET A 11 12.44 -4.87 2.70
N ALA A 12 11.51 -5.83 2.60
CA ALA A 12 11.51 -7.00 3.47
C ALA A 12 12.73 -7.88 3.22
N GLU A 13 13.14 -8.06 1.95
CA GLU A 13 14.30 -8.87 1.59
C GLU A 13 15.61 -8.29 2.10
N LEU A 14 15.68 -6.97 2.32
CA LEU A 14 16.89 -6.32 2.83
C LEU A 14 17.12 -6.53 4.33
N SER A 15 16.15 -7.11 5.04
CA SER A 15 16.29 -7.39 6.46
C SER A 15 16.13 -8.87 6.75
N PRO A 16 17.18 -9.56 7.30
CA PRO A 16 17.06 -10.98 7.61
C PRO A 16 16.12 -11.27 8.79
N ALA A 17 15.75 -10.25 9.55
CA ALA A 17 14.82 -10.40 10.67
C ALA A 17 13.35 -10.33 10.25
N ILE A 18 13.07 -9.97 8.98
CA ILE A 18 11.72 -9.80 8.46
C ILE A 18 11.39 -10.95 7.52
N THR A 19 10.27 -11.62 7.78
CA THR A 19 9.68 -12.57 6.84
C THR A 19 8.40 -11.97 6.29
N TYR A 20 8.01 -12.33 5.07
CA TYR A 20 6.79 -11.82 4.47
C TYR A 20 6.00 -12.93 3.79
N GLU A 21 4.72 -12.69 3.63
CA GLU A 21 3.80 -13.59 2.95
C GLU A 21 2.88 -12.76 2.07
N LEU A 22 2.67 -13.20 0.82
CA LEU A 22 1.74 -12.55 -0.10
C LEU A 22 0.41 -13.27 -0.06
N GLN A 23 -0.66 -12.51 0.19
CA GLN A 23 -2.02 -13.04 0.22
C GLN A 23 -2.84 -12.37 -0.89
N LEU A 24 -3.56 -13.16 -1.65
CA LEU A 24 -4.42 -12.65 -2.71
C LEU A 24 -5.74 -12.16 -2.13
N ARG A 25 -6.24 -11.04 -2.67
CA ARG A 25 -7.46 -10.39 -2.19
C ARG A 25 -8.69 -11.29 -2.23
N ASP A 26 -8.86 -12.03 -3.33
CA ASP A 26 -10.09 -12.78 -3.61
C ASP A 26 -9.93 -14.29 -3.43
N THR A 27 -8.91 -14.70 -2.66
CA THR A 27 -8.61 -16.11 -2.40
C THR A 27 -8.69 -16.38 -0.89
N ALA A 28 -9.28 -17.56 -0.55
CA ALA A 28 -9.34 -17.97 0.85
C ALA A 28 -7.93 -18.01 1.47
N PRO A 29 -7.78 -17.61 2.73
CA PRO A 29 -8.80 -17.33 3.76
C PRO A 29 -9.37 -15.91 3.78
N PHE A 30 -9.23 -15.12 2.72
CA PHE A 30 -9.79 -13.77 2.59
C PHE A 30 -9.35 -12.83 3.72
N LEU A 31 -8.06 -12.81 4.02
CA LEU A 31 -7.52 -12.01 5.12
C LEU A 31 -7.79 -10.51 4.99
N ILE A 32 -7.95 -10.02 3.75
CA ILE A 32 -8.26 -8.61 3.49
C ILE A 32 -9.57 -8.15 4.14
N ASP A 33 -10.51 -9.06 4.39
CA ASP A 33 -11.80 -8.74 4.99
C ASP A 33 -11.66 -8.10 6.38
N SER A 34 -10.55 -8.35 7.06
CA SER A 34 -10.23 -7.77 8.38
C SER A 34 -9.51 -6.42 8.26
N TYR A 35 -9.16 -5.96 7.06
CA TYR A 35 -8.33 -4.78 6.83
C TYR A 35 -8.87 -3.89 5.74
N LEU A 36 -10.18 -3.60 5.81
CA LEU A 36 -10.85 -2.79 4.80
C LEU A 36 -10.44 -1.31 4.90
N THR A 37 -10.43 -0.64 3.74
CA THR A 37 -10.18 0.80 3.64
C THR A 37 -11.48 1.48 3.22
N ASN A 38 -12.07 2.25 4.11
CA ASN A 38 -13.37 2.89 3.87
C ASN A 38 -14.44 1.89 3.42
N GLY A 39 -14.41 0.67 4.01
CA GLY A 39 -15.34 -0.40 3.69
C GLY A 39 -15.02 -1.20 2.43
N GLY A 40 -13.94 -0.85 1.71
CA GLY A 40 -13.55 -1.52 0.48
C GLY A 40 -12.30 -2.38 0.63
N LYS A 41 -12.18 -3.39 -0.24
CA LYS A 41 -11.03 -4.30 -0.28
C LYS A 41 -9.89 -3.70 -1.11
N ALA A 42 -9.39 -2.53 -0.67
CA ALA A 42 -8.31 -1.84 -1.39
C ALA A 42 -6.96 -2.55 -1.19
N ILE A 43 -6.22 -2.70 -2.26
CA ILE A 43 -4.91 -3.34 -2.30
C ILE A 43 -3.86 -2.41 -2.91
N PRO A 44 -2.56 -2.56 -2.54
CA PRO A 44 -2.05 -3.47 -1.52
C PRO A 44 -2.34 -2.98 -0.10
N LYS A 45 -2.38 -3.91 0.84
CA LYS A 45 -2.50 -3.59 2.26
C LYS A 45 -1.39 -4.31 3.01
N LEU A 46 -0.52 -3.55 3.66
CA LEU A 46 0.55 -4.10 4.48
C LEU A 46 0.06 -4.25 5.92
N VAL A 47 0.25 -5.43 6.48
CA VAL A 47 -0.03 -5.70 7.89
C VAL A 47 1.26 -6.17 8.52
N SER A 48 1.72 -5.45 9.54
CA SER A 48 2.90 -5.84 10.31
C SER A 48 2.48 -6.55 11.59
N ARG A 49 3.11 -7.68 11.87
CA ARG A 49 2.81 -8.50 13.04
C ARG A 49 4.09 -8.85 13.80
N ASP A 50 3.95 -9.03 15.11
CA ASP A 50 5.05 -9.54 15.92
C ASP A 50 5.09 -11.08 15.87
N ALA A 51 6.04 -11.69 16.60
CA ALA A 51 6.22 -13.14 16.63
C ALA A 51 5.01 -13.89 17.23
N THR A 52 4.14 -13.21 17.97
CA THR A 52 2.94 -13.82 18.56
C THR A 52 1.71 -13.70 17.66
N GLY A 53 1.85 -13.05 16.49
CA GLY A 53 0.76 -12.82 15.56
C GLY A 53 -0.09 -11.59 15.87
N THR A 54 0.36 -10.74 16.79
CA THR A 54 -0.33 -9.50 17.12
C THR A 54 -0.03 -8.42 16.08
N ASP A 55 -1.06 -7.75 15.57
CA ASP A 55 -0.90 -6.69 14.59
C ASP A 55 -0.22 -5.48 15.24
N LEU A 56 0.87 -5.01 14.64
CA LEU A 56 1.60 -3.83 15.09
C LEU A 56 1.14 -2.57 14.38
N PHE A 57 1.00 -2.63 13.06
CA PHE A 57 0.46 -1.53 12.26
C PHE A 57 -0.03 -2.04 10.90
N THR A 58 -0.80 -1.21 10.22
CA THR A 58 -1.20 -1.44 8.83
C THR A 58 -0.79 -0.23 7.99
N TRP A 59 -0.55 -0.48 6.70
CA TRP A 59 -0.21 0.57 5.73
C TRP A 59 -0.81 0.24 4.38
N GLY A 60 -1.20 1.27 3.66
CA GLY A 60 -1.72 1.15 2.30
C GLY A 60 -3.17 1.57 2.18
N PRO A 61 -3.68 1.58 0.96
CA PRO A 61 -3.08 1.01 -0.25
C PRO A 61 -2.07 1.92 -0.95
N ARG A 62 -1.95 3.18 -0.57
CA ARG A 62 -1.09 4.14 -1.26
C ARG A 62 -0.35 5.03 -0.27
N PRO A 63 0.80 5.61 -0.66
CA PRO A 63 1.40 6.72 0.07
C PRO A 63 0.41 7.88 0.17
N THR A 64 0.55 8.70 1.21
CA THR A 64 -0.38 9.79 1.49
C THR A 64 -0.56 10.75 0.32
N GLY A 65 0.54 11.15 -0.34
CA GLY A 65 0.46 12.07 -1.48
C GLY A 65 -0.33 11.51 -2.66
N ALA A 66 -0.15 10.21 -2.96
CA ALA A 66 -0.89 9.55 -4.02
C ALA A 66 -2.37 9.44 -3.67
N GLN A 67 -2.69 9.17 -2.41
CA GLN A 67 -4.08 9.09 -1.95
C GLN A 67 -4.78 10.46 -2.02
N GLU A 68 -4.08 11.52 -1.65
CA GLU A 68 -4.61 12.89 -1.76
C GLU A 68 -4.90 13.27 -3.21
N LEU A 69 -3.97 12.94 -4.12
CA LEU A 69 -4.17 13.16 -5.55
C LEU A 69 -5.41 12.42 -6.05
N MET A 70 -5.57 11.17 -5.69
CA MET A 70 -6.72 10.37 -6.08
C MET A 70 -8.03 10.96 -5.56
N ASN A 71 -8.04 11.40 -4.30
CA ASN A 71 -9.22 12.01 -3.70
C ASN A 71 -9.60 13.31 -4.42
N ASN A 72 -8.62 14.14 -4.76
CA ASN A 72 -8.85 15.39 -5.48
C ASN A 72 -9.41 15.14 -6.89
N LEU A 73 -8.86 14.14 -7.61
CA LEU A 73 -9.34 13.79 -8.94
C LEU A 73 -10.77 13.27 -8.90
N LYS A 74 -11.12 12.48 -7.89
CA LYS A 74 -12.49 12.00 -7.71
C LYS A 74 -13.45 13.16 -7.39
N ALA A 75 -13.02 14.13 -6.58
CA ALA A 75 -13.82 15.32 -6.28
C ALA A 75 -14.09 16.17 -7.51
N GLU A 76 -13.17 16.18 -8.49
CA GLU A 76 -13.31 16.87 -9.77
C GLU A 76 -14.13 16.07 -10.79
N ASN A 77 -14.59 14.87 -10.43
CA ASN A 77 -15.26 13.94 -11.34
C ASN A 77 -14.39 13.55 -12.54
N ALA A 78 -13.07 13.43 -12.33
CA ALA A 78 -12.15 12.98 -13.37
C ALA A 78 -12.50 11.56 -13.80
N ASP A 79 -12.36 11.26 -15.09
CA ASP A 79 -12.64 9.93 -15.60
C ASP A 79 -11.52 8.94 -15.20
N PHE A 80 -11.78 7.64 -15.41
CA PHE A 80 -10.85 6.59 -15.02
C PHE A 80 -9.49 6.73 -15.69
N GLU A 81 -9.46 7.08 -16.98
CA GLU A 81 -8.21 7.26 -17.73
C GLU A 81 -7.36 8.39 -17.17
N ARG A 82 -7.99 9.52 -16.86
CA ARG A 82 -7.27 10.65 -16.25
C ARG A 82 -6.70 10.29 -14.89
N ILE A 83 -7.48 9.62 -14.04
CA ILE A 83 -7.01 9.19 -12.73
C ILE A 83 -5.80 8.26 -12.88
N LYS A 84 -5.87 7.29 -13.79
CA LYS A 84 -4.80 6.34 -14.06
C LYS A 84 -3.51 7.04 -14.50
N ILE A 85 -3.62 7.97 -15.44
CA ILE A 85 -2.46 8.71 -15.98
C ILE A 85 -1.83 9.59 -14.91
N GLU A 86 -2.64 10.33 -14.16
CA GLU A 86 -2.15 11.23 -13.13
C GLU A 86 -1.46 10.48 -12.00
N LEU A 87 -2.01 9.35 -11.56
CA LEU A 87 -1.37 8.51 -10.55
C LEU A 87 -0.06 7.91 -11.07
N GLN A 88 -0.02 7.46 -12.32
CA GLN A 88 1.20 6.94 -12.92
C GLN A 88 2.29 8.01 -12.93
N ASN A 89 1.95 9.23 -13.31
CA ASN A 89 2.89 10.34 -13.31
C ASN A 89 3.39 10.66 -11.90
N TRP A 90 2.49 10.60 -10.91
CA TRP A 90 2.87 10.82 -9.52
C TRP A 90 3.90 9.80 -9.06
N TYR A 91 3.65 8.51 -9.31
CA TYR A 91 4.59 7.45 -8.94
C TYR A 91 5.93 7.59 -9.66
N ASN A 92 5.91 7.94 -10.93
CA ASN A 92 7.14 8.14 -11.71
C ASN A 92 7.98 9.29 -11.16
N ALA A 93 7.34 10.36 -10.73
CA ALA A 93 8.04 11.52 -10.15
C ALA A 93 8.55 11.24 -8.73
N ASP A 94 7.79 10.49 -7.94
CA ASP A 94 8.13 10.17 -6.55
C ASP A 94 9.27 9.15 -6.43
N LYS A 95 9.35 8.21 -7.34
CA LYS A 95 10.38 7.16 -7.39
C LYS A 95 10.47 6.34 -6.09
N GLY A 96 9.34 6.11 -5.43
CA GLY A 96 9.26 5.34 -4.20
C GLY A 96 9.72 6.07 -2.95
N LYS A 97 9.98 7.36 -3.04
CA LYS A 97 10.50 8.15 -1.93
C LYS A 97 9.53 8.25 -0.76
N GLU A 98 8.28 8.59 -1.04
CA GLU A 98 7.27 8.79 0.00
C GLU A 98 6.90 7.49 0.72
N ILE A 99 6.79 6.38 -0.01
CA ILE A 99 6.52 5.09 0.62
C ILE A 99 7.64 4.69 1.57
N GLN A 100 8.89 4.92 1.19
CA GLN A 100 10.04 4.64 2.04
C GLN A 100 10.03 5.51 3.30
N GLU A 101 9.72 6.79 3.17
CA GLU A 101 9.63 7.71 4.31
C GLU A 101 8.51 7.33 5.27
N GLU A 102 7.33 6.98 4.76
CA GLU A 102 6.19 6.58 5.60
C GLU A 102 6.47 5.29 6.35
N LEU A 103 7.01 4.28 5.68
CA LEU A 103 7.35 3.02 6.32
C LEU A 103 8.47 3.16 7.33
N LYS A 104 9.44 4.02 7.07
CA LYS A 104 10.54 4.30 7.98
C LYS A 104 10.06 4.84 9.31
N LYS A 105 8.98 5.61 9.32
CA LYS A 105 8.39 6.16 10.56
C LYS A 105 7.77 5.09 11.45
N VAL A 106 7.23 4.00 10.87
CA VAL A 106 6.52 2.96 11.61
C VAL A 106 7.35 1.73 11.87
N LEU A 107 8.47 1.55 11.17
CA LEU A 107 9.37 0.39 11.31
C LEU A 107 10.52 0.63 12.29
N LYS A 108 10.30 1.34 13.33
CA LYS A 108 11.35 1.64 14.31
C LYS A 108 11.71 0.43 15.18
#